data_190583f5659f8e7921b81f83629ffe8b
#
_entry.id   190583f5659f8e7921b81f83629ffe8b
#
_cell.length_a   1.000
_cell.length_b   1.000
_cell.length_c   1.000
_cell.angle_alpha   90.00
_cell.angle_beta   90.00
_cell.angle_gamma   90.00
#
_symmetry.space_group_name_H-M   'P 1'
#
loop_
_entity.id
_entity.type
_entity.pdbx_description
1 polymer ?
#
loop_
_entity_poly.entity_id
_entity_poly.type
_entity_poly.pdbx_seq_one_letter_code
_entity_poly.pdbx_strand_id
1 'polypeptide(L)'
;MNMKERPSDEFIALLKQSGSSDKAVAIEAQREIAKALETPLRKGVLFGDVVTSIYEAMPLEPGATPEFPLDLLAPGTESEHIAYTNPGHGRIPERSVEGDYVMVNTYGITSSIDFLLKYAREANWNVIARAMQVLEASFVKKINDDGWHTLLAAAVDRNILVYDADAAAGQFTKRLVSLLKTVMRRNGGGNSVTANGRLTDLYLSPEAVEDIRNWGVDQLDEVSRREIYVAADGAAPMTRIFGVNLHDLFELGDNQEYQNYFTSDLGGSIATGDVELVVGLDQASSDSFVMPVKKEVEVYEDEALHRHQRQGYYGWAEIGFGVL
;
A
#
# COMPACT_ATOMS: atom_id res chain seq x y z
N MET A 1 2.27 11.52 -20.50
CA MET A 1 2.14 10.87 -21.83
C MET A 1 1.39 9.59 -21.60
N ASN A 2 0.34 9.31 -22.35
CA ASN A 2 -0.37 8.04 -22.23
C ASN A 2 0.41 6.98 -23.01
N MET A 3 1.00 6.00 -22.34
CA MET A 3 1.85 4.98 -22.99
C MET A 3 1.12 4.13 -24.04
N LYS A 4 -0.20 4.19 -24.07
CA LYS A 4 -1.04 3.51 -25.08
C LYS A 4 -1.23 4.30 -26.38
N GLU A 5 -0.88 5.59 -26.39
CA GLU A 5 -1.02 6.44 -27.55
C GLU A 5 0.28 6.47 -28.37
N ARG A 6 0.13 6.67 -29.68
CA ARG A 6 1.30 6.84 -30.55
C ARG A 6 2.09 8.08 -30.12
N PRO A 7 3.39 7.98 -29.89
CA PRO A 7 4.20 9.12 -29.50
C PRO A 7 4.25 10.19 -30.61
N SER A 8 4.55 11.42 -30.22
CA SER A 8 4.74 12.52 -31.16
C SER A 8 5.92 12.26 -32.12
N ASP A 9 5.89 12.87 -33.27
CA ASP A 9 6.97 12.71 -34.27
C ASP A 9 8.31 13.22 -33.73
N GLU A 10 8.31 14.22 -32.84
CA GLU A 10 9.49 14.72 -32.14
C GLU A 10 10.07 13.64 -31.21
N PHE A 11 9.24 12.94 -30.46
CA PHE A 11 9.68 11.86 -29.58
C PHE A 11 10.21 10.66 -30.36
N ILE A 12 9.63 10.37 -31.54
CA ILE A 12 10.14 9.35 -32.47
C ILE A 12 11.52 9.74 -33.00
N ALA A 13 11.75 11.02 -33.30
CA ALA A 13 13.06 11.54 -33.72
C ALA A 13 14.11 11.38 -32.59
N LEU A 14 13.74 11.70 -31.37
CA LEU A 14 14.56 11.56 -30.18
C LEU A 14 14.91 10.08 -29.92
N LEU A 15 13.98 9.16 -30.09
CA LEU A 15 14.22 7.72 -30.01
C LEU A 15 15.25 7.24 -31.08
N LYS A 16 15.17 7.73 -32.28
CA LYS A 16 16.16 7.40 -33.32
C LYS A 16 17.55 7.94 -32.98
N GLN A 17 17.63 9.15 -32.42
CA GLN A 17 18.88 9.72 -31.95
C GLN A 17 19.47 8.94 -30.79
N SER A 18 18.67 8.45 -29.85
CA SER A 18 19.13 7.60 -28.74
C SER A 18 19.77 6.29 -29.21
N GLY A 19 19.39 5.82 -30.39
CA GLY A 19 19.99 4.65 -31.05
C GLY A 19 21.22 4.97 -31.90
N SER A 20 21.75 6.20 -31.91
CA SER A 20 22.91 6.60 -32.70
C SER A 20 24.16 5.79 -32.36
N SER A 21 25.05 5.64 -33.35
CA SER A 21 26.40 5.10 -33.12
C SER A 21 27.34 6.09 -32.43
N ASP A 22 27.04 7.40 -32.51
CA ASP A 22 27.74 8.42 -31.75
C ASP A 22 27.25 8.41 -30.29
N LYS A 23 28.17 8.08 -29.37
CA LYS A 23 27.86 7.93 -27.96
C LYS A 23 27.36 9.24 -27.32
N ALA A 24 27.92 10.39 -27.71
CA ALA A 24 27.52 11.66 -27.11
C ALA A 24 26.08 12.03 -27.45
N VAL A 25 25.71 11.89 -28.74
CA VAL A 25 24.35 12.13 -29.22
C VAL A 25 23.35 11.14 -28.62
N ALA A 26 23.78 9.88 -28.51
CA ALA A 26 22.93 8.84 -27.94
C ALA A 26 22.60 9.11 -26.45
N ILE A 27 23.60 9.46 -25.65
CA ILE A 27 23.42 9.73 -24.21
C ILE A 27 22.56 10.96 -23.99
N GLU A 28 22.76 12.05 -24.72
CA GLU A 28 21.95 13.25 -24.59
C GLU A 28 20.47 12.96 -24.89
N ALA A 29 20.21 12.27 -25.99
CA ALA A 29 18.85 11.87 -26.34
C ALA A 29 18.23 10.90 -25.32
N GLN A 30 19.00 9.96 -24.77
CA GLN A 30 18.55 9.05 -23.70
C GLN A 30 18.18 9.81 -22.43
N ARG A 31 18.95 10.83 -22.07
CA ARG A 31 18.69 11.68 -20.91
C ARG A 31 17.40 12.48 -21.06
N GLU A 32 17.13 13.01 -22.24
CA GLU A 32 15.86 13.68 -22.52
C GLU A 32 14.67 12.73 -22.49
N ILE A 33 14.83 11.51 -23.01
CA ILE A 33 13.82 10.47 -22.92
C ILE A 33 13.54 10.09 -21.46
N ALA A 34 14.58 9.91 -20.64
CA ALA A 34 14.43 9.59 -19.20
C ALA A 34 13.59 10.65 -18.49
N LYS A 35 13.88 11.94 -18.71
CA LYS A 35 13.08 13.04 -18.16
C LYS A 35 11.63 13.05 -18.63
N ALA A 36 11.39 12.73 -19.90
CA ALA A 36 10.05 12.67 -20.46
C ALA A 36 9.22 11.50 -19.90
N LEU A 37 9.89 10.41 -19.51
CA LEU A 37 9.27 9.21 -18.93
C LEU A 37 9.04 9.30 -17.42
N GLU A 38 9.78 10.14 -16.72
CA GLU A 38 9.69 10.28 -15.28
C GLU A 38 8.29 10.67 -14.79
N THR A 39 7.68 11.70 -15.40
CA THR A 39 6.34 12.17 -14.99
C THR A 39 5.23 11.11 -15.17
N PRO A 40 5.10 10.42 -16.32
CA PRO A 40 4.11 9.36 -16.46
C PRO A 40 4.38 8.17 -15.56
N LEU A 41 5.65 7.84 -15.30
CA LEU A 41 6.02 6.75 -14.40
C LEU A 41 5.63 7.07 -12.94
N ARG A 42 5.93 8.27 -12.45
CA ARG A 42 5.46 8.71 -11.12
C ARG A 42 3.95 8.61 -10.98
N LYS A 43 3.21 9.08 -11.97
CA LYS A 43 1.75 8.97 -11.95
C LYS A 43 1.28 7.52 -11.97
N GLY A 44 1.90 6.67 -12.78
CA GLY A 44 1.57 5.25 -12.84
C GLY A 44 1.78 4.55 -11.51
N VAL A 45 2.90 4.80 -10.86
CA VAL A 45 3.21 4.27 -9.53
C VAL A 45 2.20 4.75 -8.49
N LEU A 46 1.87 6.03 -8.47
CA LEU A 46 0.91 6.59 -7.50
C LEU A 46 -0.52 6.08 -7.69
N PHE A 47 -0.95 5.81 -8.91
CA PHE A 47 -2.33 5.38 -9.20
C PHE A 47 -2.52 3.86 -9.28
N GLY A 48 -1.45 3.10 -9.42
CA GLY A 48 -1.50 1.65 -9.53
C GLY A 48 -1.38 0.91 -8.20
N ASP A 49 -1.31 1.64 -7.09
CA ASP A 49 -0.91 1.12 -5.82
C ASP A 49 -2.08 1.08 -4.81
N VAL A 50 -2.36 -0.11 -4.27
CA VAL A 50 -3.36 -0.30 -3.21
C VAL A 50 -2.86 0.26 -1.87
N VAL A 51 -1.55 0.17 -1.63
CA VAL A 51 -0.90 0.61 -0.38
C VAL A 51 -0.95 2.13 -0.22
N THR A 52 -0.85 2.90 -1.31
CA THR A 52 -1.01 4.37 -1.24
C THR A 52 -2.42 4.81 -0.86
N SER A 53 -3.42 3.94 -0.96
CA SER A 53 -4.76 4.21 -0.42
C SER A 53 -4.84 3.98 1.09
N ILE A 54 -3.93 3.22 1.68
CA ILE A 54 -3.88 2.88 3.11
C ILE A 54 -2.95 3.83 3.86
N TYR A 55 -1.76 4.06 3.31
CA TYR A 55 -0.73 4.87 3.95
C TYR A 55 -0.78 6.33 3.49
N GLU A 56 -0.64 7.25 4.42
CA GLU A 56 -0.49 8.66 4.11
C GLU A 56 0.96 8.96 3.70
N ALA A 57 1.12 9.45 2.47
CA ALA A 57 2.43 9.83 1.96
C ALA A 57 2.87 11.17 2.58
N MET A 58 3.97 11.15 3.33
CA MET A 58 4.55 12.34 3.96
C MET A 58 5.88 12.68 3.31
N PRO A 59 5.95 13.72 2.49
CA PRO A 59 7.20 14.16 1.88
C PRO A 59 8.13 14.71 2.95
N LEU A 60 9.36 14.20 2.98
CA LEU A 60 10.42 14.67 3.89
C LEU A 60 11.35 15.64 3.17
N GLU A 61 11.73 16.71 3.86
CA GLU A 61 12.77 17.59 3.37
C GLU A 61 14.16 16.90 3.41
N PRO A 62 15.08 17.26 2.52
CA PRO A 62 16.42 16.70 2.53
C PRO A 62 17.12 16.91 3.88
N GLY A 63 17.48 15.81 4.54
CA GLY A 63 18.11 15.83 5.86
C GLY A 63 17.13 15.79 7.05
N ALA A 64 15.83 15.78 6.82
CA ALA A 64 14.86 15.56 7.87
C ALA A 64 14.91 14.12 8.41
N THR A 65 14.78 13.98 9.72
CA THR A 65 14.62 12.69 10.38
C THR A 65 13.15 12.25 10.28
N PRO A 66 12.84 11.01 9.87
CA PRO A 66 11.48 10.52 9.77
C PRO A 66 10.94 10.12 11.15
N GLU A 67 10.78 11.10 12.03
CA GLU A 67 10.25 10.96 13.39
C GLU A 67 8.78 11.37 13.40
N PHE A 68 7.93 10.46 13.86
CA PHE A 68 6.50 10.69 13.96
C PHE A 68 6.07 10.69 15.42
N PRO A 69 5.31 11.70 15.85
CA PRO A 69 4.81 11.75 17.22
C PRO A 69 3.78 10.65 17.45
N LEU A 70 3.88 9.99 18.60
CA LEU A 70 2.85 9.10 19.07
C LEU A 70 1.88 9.88 19.96
N ASP A 71 0.57 9.69 19.71
CA ASP A 71 -0.45 10.18 20.61
C ASP A 71 -0.41 9.40 21.92
N LEU A 72 -0.37 10.13 23.03
CA LEU A 72 -0.25 9.55 24.38
C LEU A 72 -1.52 8.90 24.91
N LEU A 73 -2.60 8.90 24.12
CA LEU A 73 -3.86 8.26 24.49
C LEU A 73 -3.85 6.77 24.19
N ALA A 74 -2.83 6.06 24.65
CA ALA A 74 -2.85 4.61 24.59
C ALA A 74 -4.06 4.06 25.38
N PRO A 75 -4.73 3.01 24.89
CA PRO A 75 -5.83 2.37 25.59
C PRO A 75 -5.43 1.98 27.02
N GLY A 76 -6.17 2.49 28.00
CA GLY A 76 -5.88 2.28 29.42
C GLY A 76 -5.24 3.47 30.14
N THR A 77 -4.77 4.49 29.41
CA THR A 77 -4.25 5.74 30.00
C THR A 77 -5.26 6.89 29.96
N GLU A 78 -6.48 6.64 29.53
CA GLU A 78 -7.57 7.62 29.43
C GLU A 78 -7.84 8.36 30.77
N SER A 79 -7.55 7.71 31.89
CA SER A 79 -7.63 8.32 33.22
C SER A 79 -6.62 9.45 33.43
N GLU A 80 -5.55 9.49 32.66
CA GLU A 80 -4.51 10.50 32.76
C GLU A 80 -4.88 11.82 32.07
N HIS A 81 -5.85 11.77 31.17
CA HIS A 81 -6.34 12.93 30.38
C HIS A 81 -7.73 13.42 30.81
N ILE A 82 -8.21 13.02 31.98
CA ILE A 82 -9.52 13.44 32.50
C ILE A 82 -9.51 14.92 32.84
N ALA A 83 -10.50 15.66 32.37
CA ALA A 83 -10.78 17.00 32.82
C ALA A 83 -11.36 16.95 34.25
N TYR A 84 -10.84 17.77 35.13
CA TYR A 84 -11.30 17.84 36.50
C TYR A 84 -12.38 18.93 36.67
N THR A 85 -13.40 18.62 37.47
CA THR A 85 -14.37 19.65 37.89
C THR A 85 -13.72 20.48 39.01
N ASN A 86 -13.49 21.76 38.74
CA ASN A 86 -12.99 22.69 39.75
C ASN A 86 -14.16 23.34 40.48
N PRO A 87 -14.29 23.21 41.80
CA PRO A 87 -15.39 23.82 42.59
C PRO A 87 -15.28 25.34 42.75
N GLY A 88 -14.58 26.03 41.85
CA GLY A 88 -14.46 27.48 41.84
C GLY A 88 -13.38 28.10 42.69
N HIS A 89 -12.82 27.34 43.64
CA HIS A 89 -11.72 27.76 44.51
C HIS A 89 -10.71 26.64 44.63
N GLY A 90 -9.56 26.74 43.95
CA GLY A 90 -8.51 25.75 43.98
C GLY A 90 -7.50 25.92 42.89
N ARG A 91 -6.34 25.30 43.06
CA ARG A 91 -5.31 25.26 42.03
C ARG A 91 -5.79 24.35 40.87
N ILE A 92 -5.71 24.84 39.68
CA ILE A 92 -5.94 24.01 38.47
C ILE A 92 -4.83 22.94 38.43
N PRO A 93 -5.17 21.65 38.34
CA PRO A 93 -4.15 20.63 38.20
C PRO A 93 -3.38 20.84 36.91
N GLU A 94 -2.08 20.98 37.03
CA GLU A 94 -1.17 21.09 35.90
C GLU A 94 -0.72 19.68 35.49
N ARG A 95 -0.78 19.36 34.21
CA ARG A 95 -0.22 18.14 33.65
C ARG A 95 0.71 18.50 32.52
N SER A 96 1.86 17.88 32.49
CA SER A 96 2.75 17.86 31.31
C SER A 96 2.39 16.63 30.47
N VAL A 97 2.19 16.83 29.19
CA VAL A 97 2.08 15.75 28.22
C VAL A 97 3.48 15.55 27.65
N GLU A 98 4.06 14.40 27.92
CA GLU A 98 5.34 14.00 27.33
C GLU A 98 5.00 13.18 26.08
N GLY A 99 5.37 13.70 24.90
CA GLY A 99 5.21 13.00 23.61
C GLY A 99 6.33 11.98 23.45
N ASP A 100 5.99 10.83 22.93
CA ASP A 100 6.95 9.86 22.42
C ASP A 100 7.02 9.94 20.90
N TYR A 101 8.13 9.50 20.30
CA TYR A 101 8.36 9.55 18.87
C TYR A 101 8.78 8.18 18.36
N VAL A 102 8.23 7.78 17.23
CA VAL A 102 8.68 6.59 16.51
C VAL A 102 9.42 7.02 15.26
N MET A 103 10.59 6.45 15.07
CA MET A 103 11.39 6.65 13.86
C MET A 103 11.04 5.58 12.83
N VAL A 104 10.52 6.00 11.67
CA VAL A 104 10.23 5.13 10.54
C VAL A 104 11.39 5.22 9.54
N ASN A 105 12.20 4.17 9.45
CA ASN A 105 13.35 4.17 8.57
C ASN A 105 12.94 4.19 7.10
N THR A 106 13.61 5.03 6.31
CA THR A 106 13.50 5.04 4.85
C THR A 106 14.59 4.18 4.22
N TYR A 107 14.27 3.54 3.10
CA TYR A 107 15.20 2.70 2.34
C TYR A 107 15.03 2.91 0.83
N GLY A 108 16.08 2.60 0.08
CA GLY A 108 16.09 2.76 -1.36
C GLY A 108 15.42 1.60 -2.09
N ILE A 109 14.45 1.89 -2.94
CA ILE A 109 13.86 0.95 -3.89
C ILE A 109 14.45 1.25 -5.26
N THR A 110 14.99 0.25 -5.94
CA THR A 110 15.61 0.40 -7.25
C THR A 110 15.09 -0.66 -8.22
N SER A 111 14.90 -0.26 -9.46
CA SER A 111 14.59 -1.17 -10.56
C SER A 111 15.26 -0.69 -11.83
N SER A 112 15.60 -1.62 -12.70
CA SER A 112 16.23 -1.31 -14.00
C SER A 112 15.66 -2.18 -15.10
N ILE A 113 15.64 -1.63 -16.31
CA ILE A 113 15.24 -2.34 -17.50
C ILE A 113 16.15 -1.98 -18.65
N ASP A 114 16.46 -2.96 -19.48
CA ASP A 114 17.27 -2.76 -20.68
C ASP A 114 16.68 -3.48 -21.91
N PHE A 115 16.98 -2.96 -23.07
CA PHE A 115 16.56 -3.52 -24.34
C PHE A 115 17.64 -3.31 -25.43
N LEU A 116 17.53 -4.04 -26.51
CA LEU A 116 18.52 -3.95 -27.60
C LEU A 116 18.42 -2.60 -28.32
N LEU A 117 19.55 -1.97 -28.57
CA LEU A 117 19.68 -0.67 -29.24
C LEU A 117 19.00 -0.62 -30.62
N LYS A 118 18.88 -1.77 -31.30
CA LYS A 118 18.18 -1.87 -32.58
C LYS A 118 16.71 -1.39 -32.50
N TYR A 119 16.03 -1.64 -31.37
CA TYR A 119 14.64 -1.21 -31.20
C TYR A 119 14.49 0.30 -31.11
N ALA A 120 15.49 0.99 -30.52
CA ALA A 120 15.54 2.44 -30.55
C ALA A 120 15.82 2.97 -31.96
N ARG A 121 16.80 2.38 -32.69
CA ARG A 121 17.12 2.75 -34.07
C ARG A 121 15.93 2.59 -35.03
N GLU A 122 15.18 1.53 -34.88
CA GLU A 122 13.99 1.22 -35.66
C GLU A 122 12.75 1.99 -35.17
N ALA A 123 12.88 2.76 -34.07
CA ALA A 123 11.79 3.44 -33.36
C ALA A 123 10.61 2.51 -33.06
N ASN A 124 10.91 1.30 -32.58
CA ASN A 124 9.92 0.31 -32.23
C ASN A 124 9.30 0.64 -30.86
N TRP A 125 8.38 1.61 -30.89
CA TRP A 125 7.73 2.16 -29.69
C TRP A 125 7.05 1.08 -28.84
N ASN A 126 6.43 0.08 -29.44
CA ASN A 126 5.70 -0.95 -28.70
C ASN A 126 6.59 -1.73 -27.72
N VAL A 127 7.85 -2.01 -28.12
CA VAL A 127 8.83 -2.71 -27.26
C VAL A 127 9.27 -1.80 -26.11
N ILE A 128 9.54 -0.54 -26.42
CA ILE A 128 10.01 0.44 -25.43
C ILE A 128 8.91 0.75 -24.43
N ALA A 129 7.68 0.99 -24.89
CA ALA A 129 6.53 1.24 -24.03
C ALA A 129 6.26 0.05 -23.09
N ARG A 130 6.37 -1.18 -23.60
CA ARG A 130 6.22 -2.38 -22.77
C ARG A 130 7.34 -2.51 -21.74
N ALA A 131 8.57 -2.18 -22.11
CA ALA A 131 9.68 -2.15 -21.19
C ALA A 131 9.43 -1.16 -20.02
N MET A 132 8.93 0.04 -20.35
CA MET A 132 8.58 1.03 -19.33
C MET A 132 7.41 0.59 -18.43
N GLN A 133 6.41 -0.08 -18.97
CA GLN A 133 5.34 -0.67 -18.17
C GLN A 133 5.84 -1.73 -17.20
N VAL A 134 6.84 -2.53 -17.60
CA VAL A 134 7.47 -3.51 -16.70
C VAL A 134 8.23 -2.80 -15.59
N LEU A 135 8.94 -1.71 -15.90
CA LEU A 135 9.63 -0.91 -14.87
C LEU A 135 8.63 -0.32 -13.87
N GLU A 136 7.54 0.29 -14.35
CA GLU A 136 6.46 0.82 -13.54
C GLU A 136 5.84 -0.27 -12.64
N ALA A 137 5.46 -1.40 -13.23
CA ALA A 137 4.87 -2.52 -12.50
C ALA A 137 5.80 -3.08 -11.43
N SER A 138 7.13 -3.08 -11.65
CA SER A 138 8.11 -3.54 -10.67
C SER A 138 8.19 -2.64 -9.44
N PHE A 139 8.08 -1.31 -9.63
CA PHE A 139 8.00 -0.37 -8.51
C PHE A 139 6.70 -0.52 -7.74
N VAL A 140 5.56 -0.56 -8.45
CA VAL A 140 4.24 -0.73 -7.83
C VAL A 140 4.21 -2.02 -7.00
N LYS A 141 4.67 -3.13 -7.59
CA LYS A 141 4.72 -4.40 -6.87
C LYS A 141 5.56 -4.30 -5.60
N LYS A 142 6.78 -3.75 -5.70
CA LYS A 142 7.69 -3.67 -4.54
C LYS A 142 7.13 -2.77 -3.43
N ILE A 143 6.51 -1.65 -3.78
CA ILE A 143 5.87 -0.75 -2.83
C ILE A 143 4.68 -1.44 -2.14
N ASN A 144 3.85 -2.15 -2.90
CA ASN A 144 2.75 -2.92 -2.34
C ASN A 144 3.23 -4.01 -1.40
N ASP A 145 4.23 -4.80 -1.80
CA ASP A 145 4.77 -5.88 -0.99
C ASP A 145 5.33 -5.34 0.34
N ASP A 146 6.13 -4.28 0.29
CA ASP A 146 6.74 -3.70 1.49
C ASP A 146 5.70 -3.10 2.44
N GLY A 147 4.68 -2.43 1.92
CA GLY A 147 3.59 -1.89 2.72
C GLY A 147 2.75 -2.98 3.39
N TRP A 148 2.38 -4.02 2.64
CA TRP A 148 1.62 -5.14 3.19
C TRP A 148 2.45 -5.96 4.18
N HIS A 149 3.72 -6.21 3.90
CA HIS A 149 4.61 -6.90 4.84
C HIS A 149 4.74 -6.13 6.16
N THR A 150 4.87 -4.81 6.10
CA THR A 150 4.94 -3.96 7.31
C THR A 150 3.64 -4.03 8.10
N LEU A 151 2.49 -3.99 7.43
CA LEU A 151 1.17 -4.05 8.05
C LEU A 151 0.93 -5.42 8.72
N LEU A 152 1.24 -6.51 8.03
CA LEU A 152 1.11 -7.86 8.57
C LEU A 152 2.06 -8.09 9.74
N ALA A 153 3.31 -7.63 9.64
CA ALA A 153 4.29 -7.71 10.72
C ALA A 153 3.83 -6.94 11.97
N ALA A 154 3.28 -5.74 11.78
CA ALA A 154 2.74 -4.95 12.90
C ALA A 154 1.54 -5.63 13.57
N ALA A 155 0.67 -6.28 12.79
CA ALA A 155 -0.46 -7.01 13.32
C ALA A 155 -0.01 -8.20 14.20
N VAL A 156 1.02 -8.93 13.77
CA VAL A 156 1.58 -10.05 14.53
C VAL A 156 2.32 -9.58 15.78
N ASP A 157 3.18 -8.56 15.65
CA ASP A 157 3.98 -8.02 16.76
C ASP A 157 3.09 -7.49 17.90
N ARG A 158 2.02 -6.79 17.55
CA ARG A 158 1.03 -6.27 18.51
C ARG A 158 -0.01 -7.31 18.95
N ASN A 159 0.05 -8.54 18.42
CA ASN A 159 -0.91 -9.62 18.67
C ASN A 159 -2.38 -9.21 18.41
N ILE A 160 -2.62 -8.42 17.36
CA ILE A 160 -3.96 -8.00 16.92
C ILE A 160 -4.51 -9.05 15.95
N LEU A 161 -4.66 -10.26 16.44
CA LEU A 161 -5.17 -11.39 15.66
C LEU A 161 -6.53 -11.79 16.21
N VAL A 162 -7.50 -11.97 15.31
CA VAL A 162 -8.85 -12.42 15.64
C VAL A 162 -9.01 -13.85 15.12
N TYR A 163 -9.30 -14.75 16.04
CA TYR A 163 -9.50 -16.16 15.75
C TYR A 163 -10.83 -16.63 16.32
N ASP A 164 -11.58 -17.41 15.55
CA ASP A 164 -12.80 -18.07 16.02
C ASP A 164 -12.57 -19.59 16.05
N ALA A 165 -12.38 -20.13 17.25
CA ALA A 165 -12.14 -21.57 17.43
C ALA A 165 -13.35 -22.45 17.03
N ASP A 166 -14.54 -21.87 16.97
CA ASP A 166 -15.78 -22.57 16.60
C ASP A 166 -16.02 -22.55 15.07
N ALA A 167 -15.28 -21.75 14.32
CA ALA A 167 -15.35 -21.74 12.86
C ALA A 167 -14.66 -22.99 12.29
N ALA A 168 -15.21 -23.55 11.23
CA ALA A 168 -14.51 -24.57 10.48
C ALA A 168 -13.25 -23.97 9.85
N ALA A 169 -12.17 -24.75 9.76
CA ALA A 169 -10.94 -24.30 9.13
C ALA A 169 -11.21 -23.86 7.67
N GLY A 170 -10.64 -22.72 7.29
CA GLY A 170 -10.82 -22.18 5.95
C GLY A 170 -12.22 -21.64 5.65
N GLN A 171 -13.00 -21.25 6.66
CA GLN A 171 -14.32 -20.62 6.45
C GLN A 171 -14.41 -19.23 7.07
N PHE A 172 -14.69 -18.25 6.24
CA PHE A 172 -14.97 -16.90 6.68
C PHE A 172 -16.45 -16.72 7.03
N THR A 173 -16.74 -16.37 8.29
CA THR A 173 -18.11 -16.31 8.81
C THR A 173 -18.53 -14.88 9.18
N LYS A 174 -19.84 -14.61 9.19
CA LYS A 174 -20.41 -13.36 9.71
C LYS A 174 -19.94 -13.04 11.13
N ARG A 175 -19.72 -14.08 11.96
CA ARG A 175 -19.24 -13.93 13.35
C ARG A 175 -17.84 -13.32 13.37
N LEU A 176 -16.96 -13.70 12.46
CA LEU A 176 -15.61 -13.13 12.35
C LEU A 176 -15.64 -11.62 12.04
N VAL A 177 -16.52 -11.16 11.17
CA VAL A 177 -16.70 -9.71 10.92
C VAL A 177 -17.15 -8.99 12.19
N SER A 178 -18.08 -9.59 12.94
CA SER A 178 -18.56 -9.02 14.21
C SER A 178 -17.46 -8.99 15.29
N LEU A 179 -16.65 -10.05 15.35
CA LEU A 179 -15.50 -10.10 16.27
C LEU A 179 -14.45 -9.05 15.92
N LEU A 180 -14.08 -8.90 14.64
CA LEU A 180 -13.17 -7.87 14.16
C LEU A 180 -13.64 -6.47 14.60
N LYS A 181 -14.92 -6.15 14.37
CA LYS A 181 -15.50 -4.87 14.82
C LYS A 181 -15.39 -4.68 16.34
N THR A 182 -15.63 -5.74 17.11
CA THR A 182 -15.60 -5.68 18.56
C THR A 182 -14.17 -5.51 19.07
N VAL A 183 -13.21 -6.24 18.50
CA VAL A 183 -11.80 -6.17 18.88
C VAL A 183 -11.23 -4.79 18.55
N MET A 184 -11.46 -4.29 17.34
CA MET A 184 -11.02 -2.95 16.95
C MET A 184 -11.60 -1.87 17.87
N ARG A 185 -12.88 -1.95 18.20
CA ARG A 185 -13.52 -0.99 19.10
C ARG A 185 -12.99 -1.04 20.52
N ARG A 186 -12.56 -2.22 21.00
CA ARG A 186 -11.96 -2.38 22.34
C ARG A 186 -10.52 -1.89 22.40
N ASN A 187 -9.78 -2.07 21.33
CA ASN A 187 -8.37 -1.68 21.29
C ASN A 187 -8.17 -0.17 21.08
N GLY A 188 -9.25 0.59 20.94
CA GLY A 188 -9.16 2.01 20.60
C GLY A 188 -8.81 2.20 19.15
N GLY A 189 -8.52 3.41 18.74
CA GLY A 189 -8.28 3.70 17.34
C GLY A 189 -6.93 4.32 17.11
N GLY A 190 -5.94 3.60 16.75
CA GLY A 190 -4.72 4.13 16.15
C GLY A 190 -4.05 5.31 16.89
N ASN A 191 -3.21 6.02 16.18
CA ASN A 191 -2.43 7.16 16.69
C ASN A 191 -3.18 8.50 16.63
N SER A 192 -4.47 8.53 16.89
CA SER A 192 -5.27 9.76 16.89
C SER A 192 -6.19 9.85 18.08
N VAL A 193 -6.21 11.01 18.73
CA VAL A 193 -7.11 11.32 19.87
C VAL A 193 -8.58 11.14 19.51
N THR A 194 -8.92 11.28 18.23
CA THR A 194 -10.30 11.14 17.72
C THR A 194 -10.61 9.76 17.17
N ALA A 195 -9.62 8.89 17.09
CA ALA A 195 -9.78 7.56 16.55
C ALA A 195 -10.63 6.69 17.46
N ASN A 196 -11.68 6.12 16.91
CA ASN A 196 -12.66 5.33 17.65
C ASN A 196 -12.55 3.82 17.41
N GLY A 197 -11.50 3.37 16.73
CA GLY A 197 -11.30 1.96 16.40
C GLY A 197 -12.47 1.38 15.61
N ARG A 198 -12.81 1.98 14.49
CA ARG A 198 -13.89 1.49 13.63
C ARG A 198 -13.31 0.65 12.50
N LEU A 199 -13.88 -0.52 12.29
CA LEU A 199 -13.62 -1.26 11.05
C LEU A 199 -14.28 -0.51 9.90
N THR A 200 -13.50 0.14 9.06
CA THR A 200 -13.97 0.87 7.87
C THR A 200 -13.77 0.07 6.61
N ASP A 201 -12.66 -0.64 6.50
CA ASP A 201 -12.23 -1.35 5.32
C ASP A 201 -11.78 -2.77 5.66
N LEU A 202 -12.14 -3.71 4.80
CA LEU A 202 -11.84 -5.13 4.94
C LEU A 202 -11.24 -5.65 3.65
N TYR A 203 -9.99 -6.07 3.72
CA TYR A 203 -9.28 -6.69 2.62
C TYR A 203 -9.41 -8.20 2.75
N LEU A 204 -9.92 -8.82 1.69
CA LEU A 204 -10.36 -10.21 1.67
C LEU A 204 -9.55 -11.01 0.66
N SER A 205 -9.26 -12.25 1.00
CA SER A 205 -8.81 -13.24 0.04
C SER A 205 -9.96 -13.61 -0.94
N PRO A 206 -9.65 -14.12 -2.14
CA PRO A 206 -10.66 -14.63 -3.07
C PRO A 206 -11.56 -15.71 -2.45
N GLU A 207 -10.99 -16.55 -1.58
CA GLU A 207 -11.69 -17.63 -0.86
C GLU A 207 -12.68 -17.04 0.13
N ALA A 208 -12.29 -16.04 0.91
CA ALA A 208 -13.20 -15.34 1.83
C ALA A 208 -14.33 -14.62 1.09
N VAL A 209 -14.07 -14.11 -0.11
CA VAL A 209 -15.10 -13.53 -0.99
C VAL A 209 -16.07 -14.62 -1.47
N GLU A 210 -15.58 -15.81 -1.78
CA GLU A 210 -16.44 -16.96 -2.14
C GLU A 210 -17.34 -17.37 -0.97
N ASP A 211 -16.80 -17.43 0.24
CA ASP A 211 -17.58 -17.73 1.45
C ASP A 211 -18.70 -16.72 1.67
N ILE A 212 -18.43 -15.42 1.50
CA ILE A 212 -19.49 -14.40 1.59
C ILE A 212 -20.60 -14.63 0.57
N ARG A 213 -20.26 -15.06 -0.65
CA ARG A 213 -21.26 -15.40 -1.68
C ARG A 213 -22.11 -16.61 -1.29
N ASN A 214 -21.54 -17.54 -0.55
CA ASN A 214 -22.20 -18.76 -0.09
C ASN A 214 -23.02 -18.56 1.19
N TRP A 215 -22.94 -17.41 1.86
CA TRP A 215 -23.75 -17.15 3.04
C TRP A 215 -25.25 -17.23 2.74
N GLY A 216 -25.93 -18.08 3.48
CA GLY A 216 -27.36 -18.33 3.33
C GLY A 216 -28.26 -17.16 3.76
N VAL A 217 -29.56 -17.32 3.51
CA VAL A 217 -30.59 -16.34 3.90
C VAL A 217 -30.65 -16.16 5.42
N ASP A 218 -30.25 -17.17 6.17
CA ASP A 218 -30.20 -17.15 7.64
C ASP A 218 -29.10 -16.24 8.18
N GLN A 219 -28.07 -15.97 7.36
CA GLN A 219 -26.92 -15.14 7.72
C GLN A 219 -27.03 -13.72 7.19
N LEU A 220 -27.70 -13.53 6.05
CA LEU A 220 -27.89 -12.26 5.40
C LEU A 220 -29.38 -11.98 5.17
N ASP A 221 -29.86 -10.88 5.69
CA ASP A 221 -31.20 -10.39 5.34
C ASP A 221 -31.20 -9.83 3.89
N GLU A 222 -32.39 -9.63 3.34
CA GLU A 222 -32.57 -9.19 1.96
C GLU A 222 -31.95 -7.80 1.70
N VAL A 223 -31.91 -6.95 2.71
CA VAL A 223 -31.32 -5.60 2.63
C VAL A 223 -29.81 -5.66 2.54
N SER A 224 -29.17 -6.44 3.41
CA SER A 224 -27.70 -6.65 3.39
C SER A 224 -27.26 -7.34 2.10
N ARG A 225 -28.08 -8.25 1.58
CA ARG A 225 -27.83 -8.90 0.29
C ARG A 225 -27.86 -7.90 -0.87
N ARG A 226 -28.77 -6.94 -0.83
CA ARG A 226 -28.80 -5.86 -1.81
C ARG A 226 -27.58 -4.95 -1.71
N GLU A 227 -27.16 -4.60 -0.51
CA GLU A 227 -25.94 -3.77 -0.31
C GLU A 227 -24.68 -4.43 -0.87
N ILE A 228 -24.57 -5.77 -0.75
CA ILE A 228 -23.42 -6.52 -1.25
C ILE A 228 -23.42 -6.62 -2.78
N TYR A 229 -24.57 -6.84 -3.40
CA TYR A 229 -24.65 -7.18 -4.83
C TYR A 229 -25.11 -6.05 -5.74
N VAL A 230 -25.63 -4.95 -5.21
CA VAL A 230 -26.03 -3.78 -6.00
C VAL A 230 -24.91 -2.76 -5.98
N ALA A 231 -23.88 -2.99 -6.79
CA ALA A 231 -23.04 -1.89 -7.24
C ALA A 231 -23.85 -1.00 -8.18
N ALA A 232 -23.82 0.29 -7.96
CA ALA A 232 -24.61 1.28 -8.69
C ALA A 232 -24.43 1.29 -10.22
N ASP A 233 -23.38 0.61 -10.75
CA ASP A 233 -23.05 0.55 -12.17
C ASP A 233 -22.73 -0.85 -12.71
N GLY A 234 -23.06 -1.91 -12.03
CA GLY A 234 -22.92 -3.27 -12.56
C GLY A 234 -21.49 -3.78 -12.80
N ALA A 235 -20.48 -3.06 -12.37
CA ALA A 235 -19.08 -3.33 -12.69
C ALA A 235 -18.22 -3.79 -11.49
N ALA A 236 -18.67 -3.67 -10.26
CA ALA A 236 -17.91 -4.10 -9.09
C ALA A 236 -18.71 -5.09 -8.25
N PRO A 237 -18.20 -6.33 -8.08
CA PRO A 237 -18.89 -7.39 -7.37
C PRO A 237 -18.77 -7.23 -5.89
N MET A 238 -19.27 -6.78 -5.04
CA MET A 238 -19.14 -6.64 -3.58
C MET A 238 -18.44 -5.35 -3.16
N THR A 239 -19.22 -4.35 -2.80
CA THR A 239 -18.67 -3.07 -2.39
C THR A 239 -18.73 -2.85 -0.88
N ARG A 240 -19.73 -3.39 -0.18
CA ARG A 240 -19.95 -3.08 1.22
C ARG A 240 -20.73 -4.17 1.95
N ILE A 241 -20.33 -4.45 3.20
CA ILE A 241 -21.08 -5.35 4.10
C ILE A 241 -21.12 -4.75 5.52
N PHE A 242 -22.28 -4.72 6.15
CA PHE A 242 -22.48 -4.19 7.50
C PHE A 242 -21.83 -2.82 7.73
N GLY A 243 -21.80 -1.96 6.69
CA GLY A 243 -21.17 -0.64 6.76
C GLY A 243 -19.65 -0.64 6.62
N VAL A 244 -19.02 -1.76 6.24
CA VAL A 244 -17.58 -1.91 5.96
C VAL A 244 -17.38 -2.03 4.46
N ASN A 245 -16.40 -1.31 3.92
CA ASN A 245 -16.00 -1.44 2.53
C ASN A 245 -15.23 -2.74 2.32
N LEU A 246 -15.48 -3.42 1.21
CA LEU A 246 -14.82 -4.68 0.87
C LEU A 246 -13.84 -4.46 -0.28
N HIS A 247 -12.64 -4.97 -0.10
CA HIS A 247 -11.58 -4.95 -1.10
C HIS A 247 -11.11 -6.38 -1.34
N ASP A 248 -11.17 -6.82 -2.59
CA ASP A 248 -10.65 -8.11 -3.02
C ASP A 248 -9.16 -7.98 -3.32
N LEU A 249 -8.33 -8.77 -2.64
CA LEU A 249 -6.88 -8.78 -2.82
C LEU A 249 -6.40 -10.21 -3.03
N PHE A 250 -6.02 -10.51 -4.26
CA PHE A 250 -5.62 -11.86 -4.69
C PHE A 250 -4.43 -12.40 -3.89
N GLU A 251 -3.48 -11.55 -3.54
CA GLU A 251 -2.26 -11.92 -2.84
C GLU A 251 -2.47 -12.40 -1.39
N LEU A 252 -3.68 -12.19 -0.84
CA LEU A 252 -4.11 -12.73 0.47
C LEU A 252 -4.64 -14.16 0.36
N GLY A 253 -4.86 -14.66 -0.86
CA GLY A 253 -5.42 -15.98 -1.12
C GLY A 253 -4.52 -17.14 -0.71
N ASP A 254 -5.07 -18.35 -0.77
CA ASP A 254 -4.36 -19.57 -0.40
C ASP A 254 -3.10 -19.78 -1.25
N ASN A 255 -1.98 -20.08 -0.57
CA ASN A 255 -0.65 -20.24 -1.17
C ASN A 255 -0.14 -19.01 -1.95
N GLN A 256 -0.72 -17.82 -1.73
CA GLN A 256 -0.26 -16.58 -2.32
C GLN A 256 0.81 -15.89 -1.47
N GLU A 257 1.40 -14.81 -2.00
CA GLU A 257 2.60 -14.17 -1.47
C GLU A 257 2.42 -13.67 -0.04
N TYR A 258 1.33 -12.95 0.26
CA TYR A 258 1.11 -12.37 1.59
C TYR A 258 0.67 -13.41 2.63
N GLN A 259 -0.11 -14.42 2.21
CA GLN A 259 -0.45 -15.53 3.08
C GLN A 259 0.80 -16.34 3.45
N ASN A 260 1.67 -16.64 2.48
CA ASN A 260 2.92 -17.36 2.71
C ASN A 260 3.86 -16.56 3.64
N TYR A 261 3.98 -15.25 3.44
CA TYR A 261 4.74 -14.39 4.31
C TYR A 261 4.20 -14.43 5.75
N PHE A 262 2.89 -14.30 5.90
CA PHE A 262 2.25 -14.33 7.21
C PHE A 262 2.43 -15.67 7.92
N THR A 263 2.26 -16.79 7.23
CA THR A 263 2.33 -18.13 7.82
C THR A 263 3.74 -18.64 8.02
N SER A 264 4.66 -18.38 7.09
CA SER A 264 6.01 -18.95 7.09
C SER A 264 7.03 -18.04 7.75
N ASP A 265 7.01 -16.73 7.43
CA ASP A 265 8.04 -15.80 7.85
C ASP A 265 7.70 -15.11 9.17
N LEU A 266 6.44 -14.73 9.36
CA LEU A 266 5.95 -14.17 10.61
C LEU A 266 5.56 -15.23 11.64
N GLY A 267 5.66 -16.49 11.31
CA GLY A 267 5.23 -17.70 11.97
C GLY A 267 5.36 -17.76 13.49
N GLY A 268 4.58 -16.95 14.16
CA GLY A 268 4.34 -17.00 15.57
C GLY A 268 3.40 -18.16 15.95
N SER A 269 2.57 -17.96 16.92
CA SER A 269 1.64 -18.92 17.49
C SER A 269 0.39 -19.22 16.65
N ILE A 270 0.37 -18.90 15.35
CA ILE A 270 -0.78 -19.16 14.49
C ILE A 270 -0.68 -20.60 13.97
N ALA A 271 -1.78 -21.34 14.14
CA ALA A 271 -1.85 -22.70 13.63
C ALA A 271 -1.58 -22.69 12.12
N THR A 272 -0.51 -23.39 11.73
CA THR A 272 -0.20 -23.61 10.33
C THR A 272 -1.26 -24.54 9.71
N GLY A 273 -1.80 -24.19 8.59
CA GLY A 273 -2.82 -24.95 7.86
C GLY A 273 -3.58 -23.99 6.96
N ASP A 274 -4.57 -24.47 6.27
CA ASP A 274 -5.44 -23.72 5.35
C ASP A 274 -6.11 -22.52 6.03
N VAL A 275 -5.34 -21.46 6.23
CA VAL A 275 -5.79 -20.25 6.91
C VAL A 275 -6.08 -19.19 5.86
N GLU A 276 -7.35 -18.82 5.75
CA GLU A 276 -7.75 -17.64 5.00
C GLU A 276 -7.30 -16.38 5.70
N LEU A 277 -6.65 -15.50 4.96
CA LEU A 277 -6.19 -14.24 5.50
C LEU A 277 -7.17 -13.12 5.16
N VAL A 278 -7.65 -12.46 6.19
CA VAL A 278 -8.54 -11.31 6.10
C VAL A 278 -7.99 -10.18 6.96
N VAL A 279 -7.82 -9.01 6.38
CA VAL A 279 -7.24 -7.85 7.06
C VAL A 279 -8.27 -6.75 7.20
N GLY A 280 -8.56 -6.35 8.44
CA GLY A 280 -9.47 -5.25 8.75
C GLY A 280 -8.71 -4.00 9.17
N LEU A 281 -9.04 -2.86 8.56
CA LEU A 281 -8.39 -1.57 8.82
C LEU A 281 -9.38 -0.50 9.25
N ASP A 282 -8.90 0.45 10.06
CA ASP A 282 -9.55 1.74 10.31
C ASP A 282 -8.85 2.83 9.48
N GLN A 283 -9.37 3.08 8.29
CA GLN A 283 -8.85 4.13 7.42
C GLN A 283 -9.38 5.54 7.75
N ALA A 284 -10.31 5.64 8.71
CA ALA A 284 -10.75 6.93 9.21
C ALA A 284 -9.68 7.64 10.08
N SER A 285 -8.69 6.86 10.56
CA SER A 285 -7.54 7.34 11.32
C SER A 285 -6.31 7.37 10.41
N SER A 286 -6.15 8.43 9.62
CA SER A 286 -5.05 8.58 8.67
C SER A 286 -3.67 8.59 9.32
N ASP A 287 -3.58 9.08 10.55
CA ASP A 287 -2.31 9.28 11.26
C ASP A 287 -1.63 7.98 11.72
N SER A 288 -2.32 6.84 11.58
CA SER A 288 -1.79 5.54 12.01
C SER A 288 -0.92 4.83 10.97
N PHE A 289 -1.10 5.16 9.70
CA PHE A 289 -0.38 4.54 8.59
C PHE A 289 0.42 5.61 7.86
N VAL A 290 1.72 5.62 8.06
CA VAL A 290 2.59 6.66 7.51
C VAL A 290 3.58 6.10 6.49
N MET A 291 3.73 6.82 5.38
CA MET A 291 4.71 6.53 4.35
C MET A 291 5.63 7.74 4.17
N PRO A 292 6.74 7.82 4.92
CA PRO A 292 7.73 8.87 4.69
C PRO A 292 8.35 8.70 3.30
N VAL A 293 8.27 9.76 2.49
CA VAL A 293 8.83 9.82 1.14
C VAL A 293 9.97 10.83 1.16
N LYS A 294 11.20 10.34 1.16
CA LYS A 294 12.40 11.18 1.10
C LYS A 294 12.78 11.50 -0.34
N LYS A 295 12.50 10.58 -1.23
CA LYS A 295 12.72 10.75 -2.66
C LYS A 295 11.66 9.99 -3.45
N GLU A 296 10.96 10.72 -4.31
CA GLU A 296 10.05 10.12 -5.28
C GLU A 296 10.82 9.36 -6.37
N VAL A 297 10.11 8.55 -7.15
CA VAL A 297 10.73 7.80 -8.26
C VAL A 297 11.37 8.75 -9.27
N GLU A 298 12.68 8.62 -9.42
CA GLU A 298 13.47 9.30 -10.47
C GLU A 298 14.00 8.27 -11.45
N VAL A 299 14.10 8.65 -12.72
CA VAL A 299 14.54 7.77 -13.81
C VAL A 299 15.80 8.33 -14.44
N TYR A 300 16.79 7.46 -14.61
CA TYR A 300 18.08 7.79 -15.21
C TYR A 300 18.42 6.82 -16.35
N GLU A 301 19.23 7.29 -17.29
CA GLU A 301 19.81 6.47 -18.33
C GLU A 301 21.02 5.66 -17.81
N ASP A 302 21.21 4.46 -18.34
CA ASP A 302 22.42 3.64 -18.08
C ASP A 302 23.42 3.76 -19.23
N GLU A 303 24.40 4.65 -19.05
CA GLU A 303 25.45 4.92 -20.03
C GLU A 303 26.38 3.72 -20.30
N ALA A 304 26.48 2.76 -19.37
CA ALA A 304 27.38 1.63 -19.47
C ALA A 304 26.90 0.60 -20.51
N LEU A 305 25.62 0.55 -20.77
CA LEU A 305 25.00 -0.42 -21.67
C LEU A 305 25.26 -0.15 -23.16
N HIS A 306 25.56 1.09 -23.53
CA HIS A 306 25.77 1.46 -24.93
C HIS A 306 26.85 0.64 -25.64
N ARG A 307 27.95 0.35 -24.97
CA ARG A 307 29.04 -0.49 -25.52
C ARG A 307 28.62 -1.96 -25.76
N HIS A 308 27.55 -2.41 -25.10
CA HIS A 308 26.97 -3.72 -25.28
C HIS A 308 25.83 -3.74 -26.31
N GLN A 309 25.64 -2.67 -27.07
CA GLN A 309 24.54 -2.47 -28.01
C GLN A 309 23.16 -2.60 -27.34
N ARG A 310 23.08 -2.21 -26.07
CA ARG A 310 21.86 -2.14 -25.28
C ARG A 310 21.62 -0.71 -24.83
N GLN A 311 20.39 -0.41 -24.56
CA GLN A 311 19.93 0.83 -23.95
C GLN A 311 19.10 0.47 -22.73
N GLY A 312 19.29 1.17 -21.62
CA GLY A 312 18.56 0.90 -20.39
C GLY A 312 18.25 2.15 -19.63
N TYR A 313 17.25 2.00 -18.78
CA TYR A 313 16.86 2.99 -17.82
C TYR A 313 16.79 2.33 -16.44
N TYR A 314 17.19 3.05 -15.42
CA TYR A 314 17.00 2.63 -14.04
C TYR A 314 16.29 3.73 -13.27
N GLY A 315 15.46 3.30 -12.36
CA GLY A 315 14.77 4.19 -11.44
C GLY A 315 15.15 3.88 -10.00
N TRP A 316 15.04 4.87 -9.14
CA TRP A 316 15.18 4.69 -7.70
C TRP A 316 14.25 5.64 -6.95
N ALA A 317 13.79 5.18 -5.80
CA ALA A 317 12.97 5.94 -4.86
C ALA A 317 13.49 5.69 -3.45
N GLU A 318 13.29 6.61 -2.53
CA GLU A 318 13.60 6.42 -1.11
C GLU A 318 12.35 6.68 -0.30
N ILE A 319 11.77 5.58 0.20
CA ILE A 319 10.52 5.58 0.95
C ILE A 319 10.63 4.67 2.17
N GLY A 320 9.69 4.77 3.08
CA GLY A 320 9.55 3.86 4.21
C GLY A 320 8.08 3.60 4.51
N PHE A 321 7.80 2.63 5.37
CA PHE A 321 6.44 2.32 5.83
C PHE A 321 6.45 2.20 7.34
N GLY A 322 5.45 2.79 8.01
CA GLY A 322 5.27 2.72 9.44
C GLY A 322 3.82 2.56 9.84
N VAL A 323 3.59 1.74 10.86
CA VAL A 323 2.29 1.59 11.52
C VAL A 323 2.47 2.09 12.95
N LEU A 324 1.84 3.24 13.27
CA LEU A 324 1.97 3.96 14.53
C LEU A 324 0.96 3.50 15.58
#